data_f21aba059ad21df1b6a209c8111d528a
#
_entry.id   f21aba059ad21df1b6a209c8111d528a
#
_cell.length_a   1.000
_cell.length_b   1.000
_cell.length_c   1.000
_cell.angle_alpha   90.00
_cell.angle_beta   90.00
_cell.angle_gamma   90.00
#
_symmetry.space_group_name_H-M   'P 1'
#
loop_
_entity.id
_entity.type
_entity.pdbx_description
1 polymer ?
#
loop_
_entity_poly.entity_id
_entity_poly.type
_entity_poly.pdbx_seq_one_letter_code
_entity_poly.pdbx_strand_id
1 'polypeptide(L)'
;MNIDFKSVPKHYAARTHEKMKEVLMDPNGIGPSIHYYMIRGGKDQKNITVWEPGTVSGEYIKTYGHYHVGRLDETYWIIYGEGIALLQKLAIDENGQMIPDVVEEFKAIRVKTGDEVYMPPGYGHLLVNTGKTYFVTVDDSPVDFGEKKDEASMPGHANYSLVQKMRGFAYYVVENTNGQPALKKNQNYKEIKNQDLAGLSVIE
;
A
#
# COMPACT_ATOMS: atom_id res chain seq x y z
N MET A 1 -5.98 4.69 -23.86
CA MET A 1 -6.72 5.62 -22.98
C MET A 1 -6.08 7.00 -23.15
N ASN A 2 -6.81 7.99 -23.68
CA ASN A 2 -6.29 9.36 -23.73
C ASN A 2 -6.57 10.02 -22.39
N ILE A 3 -5.51 10.30 -21.63
CA ILE A 3 -5.62 11.09 -20.40
C ILE A 3 -5.67 12.56 -20.83
N ASP A 4 -6.82 13.21 -20.65
CA ASP A 4 -6.93 14.65 -20.86
C ASP A 4 -6.40 15.40 -19.65
N PHE A 5 -5.13 15.80 -19.71
CA PHE A 5 -4.48 16.56 -18.65
C PHE A 5 -5.03 17.98 -18.45
N LYS A 6 -5.93 18.46 -19.31
CA LYS A 6 -6.60 19.76 -19.13
C LYS A 6 -7.69 19.73 -18.07
N SER A 7 -8.13 18.53 -17.67
CA SER A 7 -9.09 18.29 -16.59
C SER A 7 -8.45 17.62 -15.38
N VAL A 8 -7.20 17.95 -15.02
CA VAL A 8 -6.55 17.42 -13.83
C VAL A 8 -7.46 17.67 -12.63
N PRO A 9 -7.87 16.63 -11.90
CA PRO A 9 -8.72 16.78 -10.74
C PRO A 9 -8.08 17.74 -9.74
N LYS A 10 -8.90 18.57 -9.09
CA LYS A 10 -8.42 19.55 -8.09
C LYS A 10 -7.74 18.88 -6.86
N HIS A 11 -7.80 17.56 -6.76
CA HIS A 11 -7.36 16.78 -5.62
C HIS A 11 -6.13 15.94 -5.96
N TYR A 12 -5.00 16.63 -5.99
CA TYR A 12 -3.68 16.04 -6.13
C TYR A 12 -2.97 16.05 -4.78
N ALA A 13 -2.31 14.96 -4.45
CA ALA A 13 -1.45 14.86 -3.28
C ALA A 13 -0.20 14.03 -3.59
N ALA A 14 0.86 14.26 -2.84
CA ALA A 14 2.08 13.49 -2.90
C ALA A 14 2.41 12.91 -1.52
N ARG A 15 2.89 11.69 -1.49
CA ARG A 15 3.39 11.07 -0.27
C ARG A 15 4.89 11.25 -0.19
N THR A 16 5.32 12.12 0.69
CA THR A 16 6.74 12.46 0.88
C THR A 16 7.49 11.37 1.62
N HIS A 17 8.81 11.30 1.42
CA HIS A 17 9.71 10.43 2.18
C HIS A 17 9.55 10.65 3.69
N GLU A 18 9.48 11.91 4.13
CA GLU A 18 9.32 12.24 5.54
C GLU A 18 8.07 11.59 6.16
N LYS A 19 6.93 11.64 5.45
CA LYS A 19 5.71 10.98 5.91
C LYS A 19 5.81 9.46 5.90
N MET A 20 6.58 8.90 4.98
CA MET A 20 6.78 7.45 4.87
C MET A 20 7.66 6.87 5.97
N LYS A 21 8.52 7.67 6.62
CA LYS A 21 9.36 7.23 7.76
C LYS A 21 8.57 6.53 8.88
N GLU A 22 7.30 6.88 9.03
CA GLU A 22 6.42 6.26 10.02
C GLU A 22 6.22 4.75 9.80
N VAL A 23 6.34 4.29 8.55
CA VAL A 23 6.04 2.92 8.12
C VAL A 23 7.16 2.23 7.34
N LEU A 24 8.32 2.86 7.26
CA LEU A 24 9.51 2.26 6.65
C LEU A 24 10.20 1.30 7.62
N MET A 25 10.82 0.27 7.05
CA MET A 25 11.71 -0.64 7.77
C MET A 25 12.88 0.12 8.39
N ASP A 26 13.52 0.98 7.60
CA ASP A 26 14.56 1.91 8.05
C ASP A 26 14.09 3.36 7.90
N PRO A 27 13.63 4.02 8.97
CA PRO A 27 13.16 5.40 8.92
C PRO A 27 14.28 6.43 8.66
N ASN A 28 15.55 6.04 8.79
CA ASN A 28 16.71 6.89 8.53
C ASN A 28 17.31 6.64 7.15
N GLY A 29 16.79 5.66 6.41
CA GLY A 29 17.24 5.33 5.09
C GLY A 29 17.07 6.48 4.10
N ILE A 30 17.93 6.52 3.08
CA ILE A 30 17.84 7.51 2.00
C ILE A 30 16.98 6.94 0.88
N GLY A 31 16.06 7.74 0.38
CA GLY A 31 15.16 7.38 -0.72
C GLY A 31 14.72 8.62 -1.53
N PRO A 32 13.82 8.44 -2.51
CA PRO A 32 13.27 9.55 -3.28
C PRO A 32 12.49 10.50 -2.35
N SER A 33 12.56 11.81 -2.62
CA SER A 33 11.85 12.82 -1.82
C SER A 33 10.33 12.61 -1.79
N ILE A 34 9.79 12.03 -2.83
CA ILE A 34 8.38 11.62 -2.97
C ILE A 34 8.36 10.14 -3.33
N HIS A 35 7.56 9.36 -2.62
CA HIS A 35 7.40 7.93 -2.88
C HIS A 35 6.29 7.66 -3.90
N TYR A 36 5.19 8.39 -3.82
CA TYR A 36 4.10 8.25 -4.77
C TYR A 36 3.21 9.49 -4.83
N TYR A 37 2.52 9.60 -5.94
CA TYR A 37 1.57 10.67 -6.26
C TYR A 37 0.16 10.10 -6.33
N MET A 38 -0.82 10.86 -5.88
CA MET A 38 -2.23 10.48 -5.86
C MET A 38 -3.07 11.54 -6.57
N ILE A 39 -3.90 11.10 -7.50
CA ILE A 39 -4.93 11.90 -8.15
C ILE A 39 -6.26 11.30 -7.75
N ARG A 40 -7.07 12.03 -6.99
CA ARG A 40 -8.32 11.54 -6.42
C ARG A 40 -9.53 12.05 -7.19
N GLY A 41 -10.55 11.19 -7.33
CA GLY A 41 -11.80 11.55 -8.00
C GLY A 41 -11.63 11.89 -9.47
N GLY A 42 -10.75 11.16 -10.17
CA GLY A 42 -10.56 11.30 -11.62
C GLY A 42 -11.85 11.05 -12.42
N LYS A 43 -11.71 10.92 -13.74
CA LYS A 43 -12.82 10.56 -14.61
C LYS A 43 -13.50 9.31 -14.07
N ASP A 44 -14.82 9.33 -13.97
CA ASP A 44 -15.65 8.26 -13.42
C ASP A 44 -15.43 8.00 -11.92
N GLN A 45 -14.95 9.00 -11.18
CA GLN A 45 -14.66 8.94 -9.73
C GLN A 45 -13.59 7.93 -9.32
N LYS A 46 -12.77 7.48 -10.26
CA LYS A 46 -11.64 6.60 -9.98
C LYS A 46 -10.40 7.39 -9.55
N ASN A 47 -9.59 6.75 -8.75
CA ASN A 47 -8.32 7.32 -8.29
C ASN A 47 -7.17 6.78 -9.11
N ILE A 48 -6.11 7.57 -9.24
CA ILE A 48 -4.87 7.16 -9.88
C ILE A 48 -3.75 7.32 -8.86
N THR A 49 -2.91 6.29 -8.72
CA THR A 49 -1.69 6.37 -7.92
C THR A 49 -0.49 6.02 -8.79
N VAL A 50 0.58 6.80 -8.67
CA VAL A 50 1.83 6.66 -9.41
C VAL A 50 2.98 6.56 -8.43
N TRP A 51 3.69 5.43 -8.40
CA TRP A 51 4.83 5.19 -7.54
C TRP A 51 6.15 5.46 -8.25
N GLU A 52 7.08 6.10 -7.55
CA GLU A 52 8.49 6.14 -7.97
C GLU A 52 9.10 4.74 -7.94
N PRO A 53 10.07 4.43 -8.79
CA PRO A 53 10.89 3.24 -8.66
C PRO A 53 11.96 3.41 -7.58
N GLY A 54 12.55 2.28 -7.17
CA GLY A 54 13.70 2.26 -6.28
C GLY A 54 13.40 1.73 -4.88
N THR A 55 14.33 1.96 -3.98
CA THR A 55 14.27 1.42 -2.61
C THR A 55 14.71 2.45 -1.58
N VAL A 56 14.36 2.19 -0.31
CA VAL A 56 14.91 2.87 0.88
C VAL A 56 15.61 1.81 1.71
N SER A 57 16.94 1.86 1.81
CA SER A 57 17.73 0.84 2.52
C SER A 57 17.38 -0.60 2.10
N GLY A 58 17.08 -0.80 0.79
CA GLY A 58 16.67 -2.08 0.24
C GLY A 58 15.17 -2.38 0.32
N GLU A 59 14.37 -1.64 1.06
CA GLU A 59 12.91 -1.78 1.02
C GLU A 59 12.35 -1.08 -0.22
N TYR A 60 11.57 -1.79 -1.05
CA TYR A 60 10.95 -1.22 -2.25
C TYR A 60 9.94 -0.12 -1.92
N ILE A 61 9.81 0.85 -2.82
CA ILE A 61 8.82 1.93 -2.69
C ILE A 61 7.42 1.34 -2.67
N LYS A 62 6.63 1.78 -1.68
CA LYS A 62 5.29 1.27 -1.40
C LYS A 62 4.31 2.39 -1.03
N THR A 63 3.01 2.10 -1.04
CA THR A 63 2.03 2.94 -0.36
C THR A 63 2.18 2.82 1.16
N TYR A 64 1.62 3.79 1.88
CA TYR A 64 1.62 3.78 3.34
C TYR A 64 0.93 2.53 3.91
N GLY A 65 -0.12 2.07 3.21
CA GLY A 65 -0.98 0.99 3.65
C GLY A 65 -2.04 1.45 4.65
N HIS A 66 -3.21 0.84 4.60
CA HIS A 66 -4.32 1.16 5.51
C HIS A 66 -5.32 0.01 5.61
N TYR A 67 -6.21 0.12 6.58
CA TYR A 67 -7.45 -0.64 6.68
C TYR A 67 -8.61 0.27 6.33
N HIS A 68 -9.70 -0.28 5.81
CA HIS A 68 -10.92 0.50 5.62
C HIS A 68 -11.71 0.63 6.93
N VAL A 69 -12.31 1.79 7.13
CA VAL A 69 -13.32 1.97 8.16
C VAL A 69 -14.63 1.35 7.66
N GLY A 70 -15.20 0.43 8.44
CA GLY A 70 -16.40 -0.29 8.03
C GLY A 70 -16.11 -1.45 7.05
N ARG A 71 -17.12 -1.84 6.29
CA ARG A 71 -17.05 -2.95 5.34
C ARG A 71 -16.95 -2.45 3.89
N LEU A 72 -15.85 -1.81 3.58
CA LEU A 72 -15.56 -1.34 2.24
C LEU A 72 -14.61 -2.33 1.56
N ASP A 73 -14.89 -2.64 0.31
CA ASP A 73 -14.00 -3.31 -0.63
C ASP A 73 -13.45 -2.32 -1.66
N GLU A 74 -12.44 -2.72 -2.36
CA GLU A 74 -11.74 -1.90 -3.33
C GLU A 74 -11.12 -2.78 -4.39
N THR A 75 -11.10 -2.32 -5.64
CA THR A 75 -10.42 -2.98 -6.74
C THR A 75 -9.33 -2.10 -7.31
N TYR A 76 -8.14 -2.67 -7.48
CA TYR A 76 -7.02 -2.04 -8.18
C TYR A 76 -6.84 -2.64 -9.57
N TRP A 77 -6.75 -1.79 -10.58
CA TRP A 77 -6.32 -2.13 -11.94
C TRP A 77 -4.89 -1.66 -12.16
N ILE A 78 -4.02 -2.56 -12.57
CA ILE A 78 -2.60 -2.25 -12.84
C ILE A 78 -2.48 -1.71 -14.26
N ILE A 79 -2.24 -0.42 -14.36
CA ILE A 79 -2.20 0.28 -15.67
C ILE A 79 -0.82 0.22 -16.28
N TYR A 80 0.24 0.28 -15.47
CA TYR A 80 1.60 0.24 -15.94
C TYR A 80 2.57 -0.26 -14.87
N GLY A 81 3.59 -1.03 -15.30
CA GLY A 81 4.64 -1.52 -14.43
C GLY A 81 4.32 -2.88 -13.81
N GLU A 82 5.09 -3.23 -12.79
CA GLU A 82 4.96 -4.47 -12.03
C GLU A 82 5.19 -4.23 -10.54
N GLY A 83 4.60 -5.06 -9.71
CA GLY A 83 4.68 -4.87 -8.28
C GLY A 83 4.20 -6.06 -7.47
N ILE A 84 3.98 -5.80 -6.19
CA ILE A 84 3.41 -6.78 -5.26
C ILE A 84 2.30 -6.06 -4.47
N ALA A 85 1.11 -6.65 -4.46
CA ALA A 85 0.06 -6.28 -3.53
C ALA A 85 0.20 -7.12 -2.26
N LEU A 86 0.19 -6.46 -1.10
CA LEU A 86 0.16 -7.12 0.20
C LEU A 86 -1.20 -6.90 0.83
N LEU A 87 -1.84 -7.99 1.24
CA LEU A 87 -3.09 -7.99 1.97
C LEU A 87 -2.86 -8.67 3.32
N GLN A 88 -3.38 -8.08 4.38
CA GLN A 88 -3.36 -8.74 5.69
C GLN A 88 -4.67 -8.52 6.43
N LYS A 89 -5.14 -9.58 7.09
CA LYS A 89 -6.29 -9.57 7.99
C LYS A 89 -5.81 -9.81 9.40
N LEU A 90 -6.10 -8.90 10.32
CA LEU A 90 -5.75 -9.08 11.72
C LEU A 90 -6.70 -10.08 12.40
N ALA A 91 -6.17 -10.79 13.39
CA ALA A 91 -7.00 -11.56 14.29
C ALA A 91 -7.89 -10.62 15.12
N ILE A 92 -9.02 -11.13 15.57
CA ILE A 92 -9.94 -10.41 16.45
C ILE A 92 -10.03 -11.14 17.79
N ASP A 93 -10.20 -10.38 18.86
CA ASP A 93 -10.41 -10.90 20.20
C ASP A 93 -11.89 -11.32 20.44
N GLU A 94 -12.19 -11.78 21.64
CA GLU A 94 -13.54 -12.20 22.06
C GLU A 94 -14.56 -11.04 22.05
N ASN A 95 -14.11 -9.78 22.07
CA ASN A 95 -14.93 -8.58 22.01
C ASN A 95 -15.10 -8.05 20.57
N GLY A 96 -14.54 -8.75 19.57
CA GLY A 96 -14.55 -8.33 18.17
C GLY A 96 -13.55 -7.21 17.85
N GLN A 97 -12.56 -6.95 18.71
CA GLN A 97 -11.53 -5.96 18.47
C GLN A 97 -10.34 -6.56 17.75
N MET A 98 -9.76 -5.80 16.80
CA MET A 98 -8.55 -6.22 16.11
C MET A 98 -7.36 -6.31 17.08
N ILE A 99 -6.62 -7.43 17.03
CA ILE A 99 -5.36 -7.63 17.76
C ILE A 99 -4.24 -7.12 16.86
N PRO A 100 -3.60 -5.98 17.17
CA PRO A 100 -2.73 -5.28 16.20
C PRO A 100 -1.51 -6.07 15.73
N ASP A 101 -0.96 -6.93 16.60
CA ASP A 101 0.30 -7.67 16.39
C ASP A 101 0.10 -9.14 16.00
N VAL A 102 -1.16 -9.55 15.75
CA VAL A 102 -1.51 -10.91 15.32
C VAL A 102 -2.23 -10.87 13.98
N VAL A 103 -1.59 -11.41 12.96
CA VAL A 103 -2.16 -11.53 11.61
C VAL A 103 -2.79 -12.89 11.46
N GLU A 104 -4.09 -12.93 11.20
CA GLU A 104 -4.84 -14.15 10.92
C GLU A 104 -4.54 -14.70 9.53
N GLU A 105 -4.47 -13.79 8.53
CA GLU A 105 -4.20 -14.15 7.14
C GLU A 105 -3.34 -13.09 6.48
N PHE A 106 -2.30 -13.52 5.77
CA PHE A 106 -1.40 -12.66 4.99
C PHE A 106 -1.28 -13.19 3.57
N LYS A 107 -1.41 -12.30 2.59
CA LYS A 107 -1.24 -12.63 1.17
C LYS A 107 -0.29 -11.64 0.50
N ALA A 108 0.65 -12.17 -0.26
CA ALA A 108 1.40 -11.43 -1.26
C ALA A 108 0.88 -11.85 -2.65
N ILE A 109 0.66 -10.90 -3.53
CA ILE A 109 0.17 -11.14 -4.89
C ILE A 109 1.09 -10.41 -5.86
N ARG A 110 1.78 -11.13 -6.74
CA ARG A 110 2.54 -10.51 -7.81
C ARG A 110 1.58 -9.95 -8.85
N VAL A 111 1.83 -8.71 -9.27
CA VAL A 111 0.98 -8.00 -10.21
C VAL A 111 1.80 -7.31 -11.28
N LYS A 112 1.20 -7.16 -12.46
CA LYS A 112 1.79 -6.48 -13.63
C LYS A 112 0.72 -5.78 -14.45
N THR A 113 1.12 -4.98 -15.39
CA THR A 113 0.22 -4.31 -16.34
C THR A 113 -0.84 -5.26 -16.90
N GLY A 114 -2.11 -4.87 -16.74
CA GLY A 114 -3.29 -5.60 -17.18
C GLY A 114 -3.95 -6.45 -16.09
N ASP A 115 -3.30 -6.66 -14.96
CA ASP A 115 -3.86 -7.40 -13.84
C ASP A 115 -4.87 -6.54 -13.04
N GLU A 116 -5.75 -7.24 -12.35
CA GLU A 116 -6.73 -6.70 -11.42
C GLU A 116 -6.57 -7.37 -10.06
N VAL A 117 -6.66 -6.59 -8.98
CA VAL A 117 -6.57 -7.11 -7.61
C VAL A 117 -7.74 -6.59 -6.78
N TYR A 118 -8.52 -7.53 -6.26
CA TYR A 118 -9.61 -7.25 -5.35
C TYR A 118 -9.13 -7.24 -3.90
N MET A 119 -9.47 -6.19 -3.17
CA MET A 119 -9.19 -5.98 -1.75
C MET A 119 -10.46 -6.24 -0.95
N PRO A 120 -10.60 -7.41 -0.29
CA PRO A 120 -11.82 -7.76 0.42
C PRO A 120 -12.05 -6.88 1.66
N PRO A 121 -13.30 -6.71 2.09
CA PRO A 121 -13.60 -6.02 3.33
C PRO A 121 -12.88 -6.63 4.54
N GLY A 122 -12.34 -5.79 5.40
CA GLY A 122 -11.63 -6.20 6.62
C GLY A 122 -10.15 -6.55 6.41
N TYR A 123 -9.66 -6.50 5.17
CA TYR A 123 -8.22 -6.57 4.90
C TYR A 123 -7.60 -5.17 4.87
N GLY A 124 -6.47 -5.05 5.55
CA GLY A 124 -5.53 -3.98 5.25
C GLY A 124 -4.77 -4.33 3.98
N HIS A 125 -4.41 -3.32 3.20
CA HIS A 125 -3.70 -3.51 1.95
C HIS A 125 -2.67 -2.41 1.69
N LEU A 126 -1.67 -2.75 0.92
CA LEU A 126 -0.70 -1.84 0.33
C LEU A 126 -0.16 -2.43 -0.98
N LEU A 127 0.33 -1.55 -1.84
CA LEU A 127 1.00 -1.94 -3.07
C LEU A 127 2.46 -1.48 -3.05
N VAL A 128 3.32 -2.27 -3.68
CA VAL A 128 4.78 -2.09 -3.73
C VAL A 128 5.23 -2.06 -5.18
N ASN A 129 6.01 -1.06 -5.57
CA ASN A 129 6.66 -1.02 -6.88
C ASN A 129 7.96 -1.83 -6.82
N THR A 130 7.98 -3.00 -7.43
CA THR A 130 9.19 -3.85 -7.54
C THR A 130 9.86 -3.75 -8.89
N GLY A 131 9.29 -2.95 -9.80
CA GLY A 131 9.84 -2.69 -11.13
C GLY A 131 10.94 -1.63 -11.11
N LYS A 132 11.58 -1.45 -12.26
CA LYS A 132 12.63 -0.45 -12.50
C LYS A 132 12.09 0.87 -13.05
N THR A 133 10.79 0.97 -13.26
CA THR A 133 10.09 2.14 -13.78
C THR A 133 8.94 2.52 -12.86
N TYR A 134 8.23 3.59 -13.20
CA TYR A 134 7.00 3.93 -12.50
C TYR A 134 6.02 2.75 -12.47
N PHE A 135 5.27 2.67 -11.39
CA PHE A 135 4.16 1.74 -11.23
C PHE A 135 2.89 2.57 -11.14
N VAL A 136 1.88 2.26 -11.96
CA VAL A 136 0.66 3.07 -12.05
C VAL A 136 -0.55 2.18 -11.86
N THR A 137 -1.42 2.56 -10.93
CA THR A 137 -2.69 1.90 -10.69
C THR A 137 -3.87 2.86 -10.77
N VAL A 138 -5.02 2.28 -11.02
CA VAL A 138 -6.34 2.92 -10.85
C VAL A 138 -7.09 2.12 -9.79
N ASP A 139 -7.80 2.78 -8.90
CA ASP A 139 -8.70 2.16 -7.93
C ASP A 139 -10.08 2.82 -7.93
N ASP A 140 -11.07 2.13 -7.39
CA ASP A 140 -12.46 2.59 -7.29
C ASP A 140 -12.89 2.93 -5.86
N SER A 141 -11.94 3.04 -4.96
CA SER A 141 -12.19 3.45 -3.58
C SER A 141 -12.91 4.80 -3.54
N PRO A 142 -14.00 4.94 -2.78
CA PRO A 142 -14.68 6.22 -2.65
C PRO A 142 -13.76 7.24 -1.99
N VAL A 143 -13.84 8.48 -2.44
CA VAL A 143 -13.07 9.59 -1.85
C VAL A 143 -14.03 10.54 -1.19
N ASP A 144 -13.85 10.74 0.11
CA ASP A 144 -14.54 11.78 0.85
C ASP A 144 -13.69 13.05 0.84
N PHE A 145 -14.18 14.07 0.14
CA PHE A 145 -13.57 15.41 0.11
C PHE A 145 -14.21 16.36 1.13
N GLY A 146 -14.77 15.84 2.24
CA GLY A 146 -15.39 16.60 3.29
C GLY A 146 -14.59 17.84 3.75
N GLU A 147 -15.09 18.60 4.70
CA GLU A 147 -14.58 19.93 5.09
C GLU A 147 -13.11 20.01 5.52
N LYS A 148 -12.47 18.86 5.80
CA LYS A 148 -11.05 18.78 6.19
C LYS A 148 -10.15 18.69 4.96
N LYS A 149 -9.94 19.81 4.31
CA LYS A 149 -9.13 19.93 3.08
C LYS A 149 -7.67 19.49 3.23
N ASP A 150 -7.12 19.51 4.44
CA ASP A 150 -5.74 19.12 4.71
C ASP A 150 -5.53 17.58 4.66
N GLU A 151 -6.60 16.84 4.71
CA GLU A 151 -6.62 15.38 4.56
C GLU A 151 -7.05 14.93 3.16
N ALA A 152 -7.09 15.81 2.17
CA ALA A 152 -7.50 15.50 0.80
C ALA A 152 -6.68 14.35 0.15
N SER A 153 -5.51 14.06 0.71
CA SER A 153 -4.70 12.90 0.34
C SER A 153 -5.09 11.61 1.07
N MET A 154 -5.93 11.73 2.08
CA MET A 154 -6.33 10.62 2.95
C MET A 154 -7.84 10.46 2.87
N PRO A 155 -8.34 9.48 2.11
CA PRO A 155 -9.76 9.19 2.06
C PRO A 155 -10.30 8.96 3.48
N GLY A 156 -11.44 9.55 3.82
CA GLY A 156 -12.04 9.46 5.16
C GLY A 156 -12.39 8.03 5.61
N HIS A 157 -12.43 7.08 4.67
CA HIS A 157 -12.61 5.66 4.95
C HIS A 157 -11.31 4.91 5.29
N ALA A 158 -10.14 5.53 5.17
CA ALA A 158 -8.85 4.89 5.43
C ALA A 158 -8.44 5.05 6.89
N ASN A 159 -8.18 3.93 7.56
CA ASN A 159 -7.61 3.89 8.91
C ASN A 159 -6.12 3.55 8.85
N TYR A 160 -5.28 4.54 9.05
CA TYR A 160 -3.82 4.43 9.06
C TYR A 160 -3.24 4.07 10.43
N SER A 161 -4.00 4.22 11.51
CA SER A 161 -3.49 4.16 12.89
C SER A 161 -2.84 2.83 13.24
N LEU A 162 -3.42 1.71 12.79
CA LEU A 162 -2.87 0.37 13.04
C LEU A 162 -1.55 0.17 12.29
N VAL A 163 -1.48 0.60 11.03
CA VAL A 163 -0.27 0.48 10.20
C VAL A 163 0.85 1.36 10.77
N GLN A 164 0.53 2.57 11.21
CA GLN A 164 1.48 3.46 11.87
C GLN A 164 2.00 2.86 13.18
N LYS A 165 1.10 2.37 14.04
CA LYS A 165 1.46 1.72 15.32
C LYS A 165 2.41 0.55 15.12
N MET A 166 2.17 -0.26 14.09
CA MET A 166 2.96 -1.45 13.78
C MET A 166 4.16 -1.15 12.86
N ARG A 167 4.36 0.12 12.45
CA ARG A 167 5.41 0.57 11.55
C ARG A 167 5.41 -0.16 10.20
N GLY A 168 4.24 -0.36 9.61
CA GLY A 168 4.04 -1.05 8.35
C GLY A 168 3.25 -2.34 8.50
N PHE A 169 3.27 -3.16 7.45
CA PHE A 169 2.64 -4.48 7.44
C PHE A 169 3.55 -5.55 8.06
N ALA A 170 3.02 -6.77 8.20
CA ALA A 170 3.71 -7.91 8.80
C ALA A 170 4.99 -8.31 8.04
N TYR A 171 5.06 -7.95 6.77
CA TYR A 171 6.27 -8.07 5.96
C TYR A 171 6.57 -6.76 5.23
N TYR A 172 7.86 -6.45 5.13
CA TYR A 172 8.42 -5.50 4.18
C TYR A 172 8.81 -6.24 2.90
N VAL A 173 8.61 -5.64 1.74
CA VAL A 173 9.15 -6.17 0.48
C VAL A 173 10.51 -5.53 0.26
N VAL A 174 11.54 -6.36 0.21
CA VAL A 174 12.93 -5.90 0.11
C VAL A 174 13.64 -6.52 -1.08
N GLU A 175 14.67 -5.84 -1.57
CA GLU A 175 15.56 -6.39 -2.59
C GLU A 175 16.55 -7.35 -1.94
N ASN A 176 16.58 -8.59 -2.40
CA ASN A 176 17.57 -9.58 -1.95
C ASN A 176 18.92 -9.38 -2.64
N THR A 177 19.92 -10.18 -2.26
CA THR A 177 21.28 -10.13 -2.82
C THR A 177 21.37 -10.39 -4.33
N ASN A 178 20.31 -10.96 -4.93
CA ASN A 178 20.23 -11.22 -6.38
C ASN A 178 19.43 -10.15 -7.11
N GLY A 179 19.05 -9.04 -6.45
CA GLY A 179 18.23 -7.99 -7.03
C GLY A 179 16.76 -8.38 -7.24
N GLN A 180 16.28 -9.41 -6.51
CA GLN A 180 14.90 -9.90 -6.63
C GLN A 180 14.09 -9.57 -5.38
N PRO A 181 12.76 -9.35 -5.52
CA PRO A 181 11.89 -9.13 -4.38
C PRO A 181 11.86 -10.33 -3.43
N ALA A 182 12.01 -10.04 -2.15
CA ALA A 182 11.88 -10.97 -1.02
C ALA A 182 11.08 -10.30 0.09
N LEU A 183 10.66 -11.07 1.06
CA LEU A 183 9.94 -10.61 2.24
C LEU A 183 10.87 -10.60 3.45
N LYS A 184 10.85 -9.50 4.22
CA LYS A 184 11.51 -9.40 5.51
C LYS A 184 10.44 -9.18 6.58
N LYS A 185 10.41 -10.07 7.60
CA LYS A 185 9.42 -9.99 8.68
C LYS A 185 9.55 -8.69 9.45
N ASN A 186 8.44 -8.01 9.67
CA ASN A 186 8.34 -6.89 10.60
C ASN A 186 8.26 -7.45 12.04
N GLN A 187 9.29 -7.17 12.84
CA GLN A 187 9.43 -7.70 14.20
C GLN A 187 8.37 -7.17 15.20
N ASN A 188 7.61 -6.15 14.82
CA ASN A 188 6.49 -5.66 15.64
C ASN A 188 5.29 -6.62 15.64
N TYR A 189 5.23 -7.56 14.67
CA TYR A 189 4.19 -8.58 14.63
C TYR A 189 4.64 -9.85 15.35
N LYS A 190 3.89 -10.22 16.37
CA LYS A 190 4.14 -11.41 17.18
C LYS A 190 3.88 -12.68 16.39
N GLU A 191 2.78 -12.75 15.68
CA GLU A 191 2.31 -13.95 15.01
C GLU A 191 1.71 -13.63 13.63
N ILE A 192 1.99 -14.52 12.65
CA ILE A 192 1.40 -14.50 11.32
C ILE A 192 0.97 -15.95 11.03
N LYS A 193 -0.34 -16.23 11.08
CA LYS A 193 -0.86 -17.60 11.06
C LYS A 193 -0.91 -18.20 9.66
N ASN A 194 -1.79 -17.71 8.82
CA ASN A 194 -2.01 -18.25 7.48
C ASN A 194 -1.33 -17.35 6.45
N GLN A 195 -0.43 -17.92 5.62
CA GLN A 195 0.39 -17.14 4.71
C GLN A 195 0.36 -17.72 3.30
N ASP A 196 0.06 -16.86 2.32
CA ASP A 196 0.30 -17.09 0.90
C ASP A 196 1.30 -16.03 0.41
N LEU A 197 2.53 -16.46 0.13
CA LEU A 197 3.65 -15.57 -0.17
C LEU A 197 3.96 -15.46 -1.67
N ALA A 198 3.12 -16.00 -2.55
CA ALA A 198 3.32 -15.99 -4.02
C ALA A 198 4.72 -16.48 -4.46
N GLY A 199 5.29 -17.44 -3.74
CA GLY A 199 6.63 -17.95 -4.01
C GLY A 199 7.79 -16.99 -3.66
N LEU A 200 7.52 -15.90 -2.94
CA LEU A 200 8.56 -15.01 -2.42
C LEU A 200 9.32 -15.69 -1.27
N SER A 201 10.65 -15.56 -1.27
CA SER A 201 11.47 -15.99 -0.14
C SER A 201 11.31 -15.04 1.04
N VAL A 202 11.34 -15.60 2.25
CA VAL A 202 11.48 -14.81 3.48
C VAL A 202 12.96 -14.78 3.85
N ILE A 203 13.49 -13.60 4.09
CA ILE A 203 14.88 -13.38 4.52
C ILE A 203 14.94 -12.81 5.94
N GLU A 204 16.06 -13.00 6.62
CA GLU A 204 16.33 -12.52 7.98
C GLU A 204 16.59 -11.00 8.06
#